data_b5723981fec7daa7951adada66e886c2
#
_entry.id   b5723981fec7daa7951adada66e886c2
#
_cell.length_a   1.000
_cell.length_b   1.000
_cell.length_c   1.000
_cell.angle_alpha   90.00
_cell.angle_beta   90.00
_cell.angle_gamma   90.00
#
_symmetry.space_group_name_H-M   'P 1'
#
loop_
_entity.id
_entity.type
_entity.pdbx_description
1 polymer ?
#
loop_
_entity_poly.entity_id
_entity_poly.type
_entity_poly.pdbx_seq_one_letter_code
_entity_poly.pdbx_strand_id
1 'polypeptide(L)'
;MPNTTFDATYRKQIKELWLRFQHGEDVSQEVRPTIYQSWLRCRELLVPPDKIKRVNLPQEKFKQICKRENELINVARPILERIFLQVRHHECLIDLADKDGIILIACVNKWINIENGVKVSEKIIGTAGIPTCLQTGSSLIVYGAEHFCIPNHEIVCVSSPIYDENKKIIGAVSMSSSIDTFHSYEIAIIQEASHSISEQLRLRHLLARENALIESFGEGLLVVNGKGNILRFNAKAQSLLKIGNSELFPKLDDFFQ
;
A
#
# COMPACT_ATOMS: atom_id res chain seq x y z
N MET A 1 -8.50 -11.83 17.95
CA MET A 1 -8.73 -12.88 16.93
C MET A 1 -8.32 -14.20 17.54
N PRO A 2 -9.05 -15.30 17.36
CA PRO A 2 -8.50 -16.60 17.71
C PRO A 2 -7.19 -16.77 16.92
N ASN A 3 -6.17 -17.30 17.59
CA ASN A 3 -4.86 -17.59 16.98
C ASN A 3 -5.03 -18.63 15.87
N THR A 4 -5.34 -18.19 14.65
CA THR A 4 -5.38 -19.09 13.49
C THR A 4 -3.94 -19.44 13.16
N THR A 5 -3.57 -20.68 13.40
CA THR A 5 -2.27 -21.21 12.97
C THR A 5 -2.42 -21.65 11.52
N PHE A 6 -1.70 -20.96 10.63
CA PHE A 6 -1.68 -21.29 9.20
C PHE A 6 -0.71 -22.45 8.95
N ASP A 7 -1.23 -23.67 9.02
CA ASP A 7 -0.47 -24.92 8.86
C ASP A 7 -1.15 -25.89 7.86
N ALA A 8 -0.57 -27.07 7.70
CA ALA A 8 -1.11 -28.10 6.79
C ALA A 8 -2.53 -28.56 7.18
N THR A 9 -2.88 -28.51 8.47
CA THR A 9 -4.21 -28.86 8.97
C THR A 9 -5.21 -27.81 8.53
N TYR A 10 -4.90 -26.53 8.74
CA TYR A 10 -5.73 -25.42 8.30
C TYR A 10 -5.88 -25.38 6.77
N ARG A 11 -4.80 -25.67 6.01
CA ARG A 11 -4.85 -25.77 4.54
C ARG A 11 -5.90 -26.78 4.07
N LYS A 12 -5.98 -27.95 4.68
CA LYS A 12 -6.98 -28.97 4.35
C LYS A 12 -8.39 -28.51 4.75
N GLN A 13 -8.54 -28.03 5.97
CA GLN A 13 -9.81 -27.57 6.51
C GLN A 13 -10.42 -26.45 5.65
N ILE A 14 -9.65 -25.41 5.34
CA ILE A 14 -10.18 -24.28 4.56
C ILE A 14 -10.57 -24.66 3.14
N LYS A 15 -9.85 -25.63 2.54
CA LYS A 15 -10.20 -26.17 1.22
C LYS A 15 -11.53 -26.93 1.26
N GLU A 16 -11.79 -27.70 2.29
CA GLU A 16 -13.07 -28.40 2.49
C GLU A 16 -14.21 -27.39 2.71
N LEU A 17 -13.99 -26.39 3.57
CA LEU A 17 -14.97 -25.33 3.84
C LEU A 17 -15.29 -24.52 2.57
N TRP A 18 -14.28 -24.23 1.74
CA TRP A 18 -14.49 -23.58 0.46
C TRP A 18 -15.36 -24.42 -0.48
N LEU A 19 -15.13 -25.76 -0.56
CA LEU A 19 -15.96 -26.66 -1.36
C LEU A 19 -17.41 -26.68 -0.87
N ARG A 20 -17.63 -26.80 0.44
CA ARG A 20 -18.96 -26.76 1.05
C ARG A 20 -19.67 -25.43 0.76
N PHE A 21 -18.94 -24.31 0.87
CA PHE A 21 -19.47 -22.98 0.49
C PHE A 21 -19.90 -22.96 -0.99
N GLN A 22 -19.09 -23.50 -1.91
CA GLN A 22 -19.46 -23.54 -3.34
C GLN A 22 -20.71 -24.38 -3.61
N HIS A 23 -20.98 -25.40 -2.80
CA HIS A 23 -22.19 -26.21 -2.86
C HIS A 23 -23.40 -25.56 -2.17
N GLY A 24 -23.24 -24.35 -1.61
CA GLY A 24 -24.33 -23.60 -0.99
C GLY A 24 -24.54 -23.85 0.49
N GLU A 25 -23.62 -24.59 1.15
CA GLU A 25 -23.70 -24.78 2.60
C GLU A 25 -23.32 -23.50 3.36
N ASP A 26 -23.93 -23.32 4.53
CA ASP A 26 -23.55 -22.25 5.46
C ASP A 26 -22.33 -22.66 6.29
N VAL A 27 -21.22 -22.00 6.04
CA VAL A 27 -19.95 -22.20 6.76
C VAL A 27 -19.54 -20.99 7.60
N SER A 28 -20.48 -20.09 7.89
CA SER A 28 -20.24 -18.82 8.56
C SER A 28 -19.57 -18.93 9.93
N GLN A 29 -19.82 -20.01 10.65
CA GLN A 29 -19.26 -20.25 11.98
C GLN A 29 -17.87 -20.90 11.96
N GLU A 30 -17.45 -21.41 10.80
CA GLU A 30 -16.22 -22.18 10.64
C GLU A 30 -15.14 -21.39 9.88
N VAL A 31 -15.55 -20.42 9.06
CA VAL A 31 -14.65 -19.54 8.27
C VAL A 31 -14.47 -18.21 8.99
N ARG A 32 -13.27 -17.64 8.92
CA ARG A 32 -13.01 -16.30 9.46
C ARG A 32 -14.02 -15.28 8.89
N PRO A 33 -14.65 -14.43 9.73
CA PRO A 33 -15.75 -13.55 9.29
C PRO A 33 -15.39 -12.69 8.09
N THR A 34 -14.20 -12.12 8.06
CA THR A 34 -13.72 -11.28 6.94
C THR A 34 -13.68 -12.05 5.62
N ILE A 35 -13.23 -13.30 5.63
CA ILE A 35 -13.15 -14.18 4.46
C ILE A 35 -14.55 -14.60 4.03
N TYR A 36 -15.38 -15.04 4.96
CA TYR A 36 -16.75 -15.44 4.68
C TYR A 36 -17.56 -14.30 4.02
N GLN A 37 -17.46 -13.09 4.55
CA GLN A 37 -18.13 -11.91 3.97
C GLN A 37 -17.59 -11.59 2.56
N SER A 38 -16.29 -11.75 2.33
CA SER A 38 -15.72 -11.59 1.00
C SER A 38 -16.22 -12.67 0.03
N TRP A 39 -16.32 -13.93 0.46
CA TRP A 39 -16.89 -15.01 -0.34
C TRP A 39 -18.35 -14.75 -0.73
N LEU A 40 -19.17 -14.23 0.20
CA LEU A 40 -20.55 -13.85 -0.09
C LEU A 40 -20.60 -12.76 -1.18
N ARG A 41 -19.80 -11.70 -1.06
CA ARG A 41 -19.72 -10.67 -2.10
C ARG A 41 -19.25 -11.21 -3.44
N CYS A 42 -18.27 -12.10 -3.45
CA CYS A 42 -17.79 -12.74 -4.68
C CYS A 42 -18.89 -13.56 -5.37
N ARG A 43 -19.70 -14.27 -4.59
CA ARG A 43 -20.86 -15.03 -5.10
C ARG A 43 -21.93 -14.11 -5.67
N GLU A 44 -22.28 -13.02 -4.98
CA GLU A 44 -23.22 -12.00 -5.46
C GLU A 44 -22.74 -11.32 -6.74
N LEU A 45 -21.42 -11.09 -6.86
CA LEU A 45 -20.79 -10.51 -8.05
C LEU A 45 -20.60 -11.52 -9.20
N LEU A 46 -21.04 -12.77 -9.01
CA LEU A 46 -20.91 -13.86 -9.97
C LEU A 46 -19.46 -14.07 -10.44
N VAL A 47 -18.52 -14.00 -9.49
CA VAL A 47 -17.11 -14.26 -9.79
C VAL A 47 -16.93 -15.74 -10.10
N PRO A 48 -16.32 -16.10 -11.24
CA PRO A 48 -16.07 -17.50 -11.57
C PRO A 48 -14.96 -18.05 -10.67
N PRO A 49 -15.20 -19.16 -9.91
CA PRO A 49 -14.21 -19.70 -8.99
C PRO A 49 -13.06 -20.45 -9.67
N ASP A 50 -13.23 -20.87 -10.92
CA ASP A 50 -12.29 -21.68 -11.68
C ASP A 50 -11.23 -20.89 -12.45
N LYS A 51 -11.40 -19.57 -12.57
CA LYS A 51 -10.51 -18.71 -13.35
C LYS A 51 -10.39 -17.30 -12.80
N ILE A 52 -9.26 -16.66 -13.09
CA ILE A 52 -9.00 -15.25 -12.79
C ILE A 52 -9.03 -14.45 -14.09
N LYS A 53 -9.76 -13.34 -14.10
CA LYS A 53 -9.71 -12.39 -15.20
C LYS A 53 -8.50 -11.47 -15.03
N ARG A 54 -7.79 -11.21 -16.11
CA ARG A 54 -6.79 -10.13 -16.16
C ARG A 54 -7.40 -8.92 -16.84
N VAL A 55 -7.35 -7.79 -16.18
CA VAL A 55 -7.83 -6.51 -16.71
C VAL A 55 -6.66 -5.54 -16.66
N ASN A 56 -6.01 -5.36 -17.80
CA ASN A 56 -4.94 -4.40 -17.98
C ASN A 56 -5.52 -3.07 -18.45
N LEU A 57 -5.07 -1.98 -17.88
CA LEU A 57 -5.43 -0.65 -18.35
C LEU A 57 -4.69 -0.30 -19.63
N PRO A 58 -5.33 0.48 -20.55
CA PRO A 58 -4.62 1.12 -21.65
C PRO A 58 -3.45 1.95 -21.12
N GLN A 59 -2.31 1.91 -21.84
CA GLN A 59 -1.06 2.55 -21.40
C GLN A 59 -1.22 4.03 -21.09
N GLU A 60 -1.97 4.78 -21.88
CA GLU A 60 -2.21 6.21 -21.65
C GLU A 60 -3.00 6.47 -20.38
N LYS A 61 -3.99 5.64 -20.08
CA LYS A 61 -4.76 5.73 -18.84
C LYS A 61 -3.88 5.40 -17.62
N PHE A 62 -3.03 4.38 -17.73
CA PHE A 62 -2.10 4.04 -16.68
C PHE A 62 -1.09 5.17 -16.40
N LYS A 63 -0.54 5.80 -17.44
CA LYS A 63 0.35 6.98 -17.30
C LYS A 63 -0.33 8.14 -16.55
N GLN A 64 -1.62 8.40 -16.85
CA GLN A 64 -2.39 9.43 -16.14
C GLN A 64 -2.54 9.09 -14.65
N ILE A 65 -2.82 7.83 -14.33
CA ILE A 65 -2.90 7.35 -12.94
C ILE A 65 -1.55 7.49 -12.25
N CYS A 66 -0.46 7.05 -12.87
CA CYS A 66 0.90 7.22 -12.30
C CYS A 66 1.25 8.69 -12.04
N LYS A 67 0.80 9.62 -12.89
CA LYS A 67 0.98 11.05 -12.67
C LYS A 67 0.18 11.54 -11.47
N ARG A 68 -1.06 11.09 -11.32
CA ARG A 68 -1.92 11.41 -10.17
C ARG A 68 -1.36 10.86 -8.87
N GLU A 69 -0.90 9.61 -8.89
CA GLU A 69 -0.40 8.87 -7.71
C GLU A 69 1.13 9.00 -7.55
N ASN A 70 1.76 9.99 -8.21
CA ASN A 70 3.21 10.13 -8.26
C ASN A 70 3.85 10.23 -6.86
N GLU A 71 3.20 10.92 -5.93
CA GLU A 71 3.72 11.07 -4.57
C GLU A 71 3.71 9.72 -3.82
N LEU A 72 2.61 8.98 -3.89
CA LEU A 72 2.50 7.64 -3.32
C LEU A 72 3.56 6.70 -3.90
N ILE A 73 3.73 6.71 -5.23
CA ILE A 73 4.74 5.89 -5.92
C ILE A 73 6.15 6.24 -5.45
N ASN A 74 6.49 7.54 -5.38
CA ASN A 74 7.82 7.99 -5.02
C ASN A 74 8.19 7.69 -3.56
N VAL A 75 7.21 7.70 -2.65
CA VAL A 75 7.42 7.32 -1.25
C VAL A 75 7.51 5.81 -1.10
N ALA A 76 6.61 5.08 -1.74
CA ALA A 76 6.52 3.62 -1.56
C ALA A 76 7.65 2.85 -2.24
N ARG A 77 8.06 3.25 -3.45
CA ARG A 77 9.04 2.52 -4.27
C ARG A 77 10.31 2.16 -3.51
N PRO A 78 11.07 3.09 -2.90
CA PRO A 78 12.32 2.75 -2.23
C PRO A 78 12.12 1.81 -1.03
N ILE A 79 10.96 1.88 -0.37
CA ILE A 79 10.61 1.00 0.75
C ILE A 79 10.38 -0.42 0.24
N LEU A 80 9.55 -0.57 -0.80
CA LEU A 80 9.16 -1.88 -1.33
C LEU A 80 10.34 -2.57 -2.04
N GLU A 81 11.14 -1.84 -2.81
CA GLU A 81 12.33 -2.39 -3.46
C GLU A 81 13.35 -2.88 -2.43
N ARG A 82 13.55 -2.15 -1.33
CA ARG A 82 14.44 -2.58 -0.24
C ARG A 82 13.94 -3.86 0.43
N ILE A 83 12.64 -3.97 0.71
CA ILE A 83 12.05 -5.19 1.28
C ILE A 83 12.22 -6.35 0.28
N PHE A 84 11.88 -6.11 -0.99
CA PHE A 84 11.99 -7.12 -2.04
C PHE A 84 13.41 -7.68 -2.18
N LEU A 85 14.44 -6.83 -2.11
CA LEU A 85 15.84 -7.28 -2.14
C LEU A 85 16.19 -8.24 -1.00
N GLN A 86 15.54 -8.12 0.15
CA GLN A 86 15.76 -9.01 1.31
C GLN A 86 15.05 -10.35 1.16
N VAL A 87 13.87 -10.38 0.53
CA VAL A 87 13.01 -11.58 0.43
C VAL A 87 13.02 -12.25 -0.94
N ARG A 88 13.68 -11.68 -1.95
CA ARG A 88 13.67 -12.17 -3.35
C ARG A 88 14.25 -13.56 -3.56
N HIS A 89 14.85 -14.16 -2.53
CA HIS A 89 15.34 -15.54 -2.56
C HIS A 89 14.21 -16.57 -2.54
N HIS A 90 13.02 -16.15 -2.10
CA HIS A 90 11.79 -16.93 -2.09
C HIS A 90 10.90 -16.53 -3.26
N GLU A 91 9.97 -17.39 -3.62
CA GLU A 91 8.89 -17.09 -4.55
C GLU A 91 7.96 -16.05 -3.94
N CYS A 92 8.13 -14.80 -4.32
CA CYS A 92 7.36 -13.68 -3.78
C CYS A 92 7.06 -12.59 -4.80
N LEU A 93 5.97 -11.91 -4.56
CA LEU A 93 5.56 -10.66 -5.20
C LEU A 93 5.32 -9.64 -4.09
N ILE A 94 5.89 -8.44 -4.24
CA ILE A 94 5.50 -7.29 -3.42
C ILE A 94 4.88 -6.26 -4.35
N ASP A 95 3.67 -5.85 -4.07
CA ASP A 95 2.93 -4.91 -4.92
C ASP A 95 2.26 -3.79 -4.13
N LEU A 96 2.09 -2.66 -4.82
CA LEU A 96 1.36 -1.49 -4.37
C LEU A 96 0.20 -1.25 -5.33
N ALA A 97 -1.00 -1.10 -4.79
CA ALA A 97 -2.15 -0.64 -5.55
C ALA A 97 -2.65 0.72 -5.04
N ASP A 98 -3.28 1.49 -5.93
CA ASP A 98 -4.07 2.66 -5.54
C ASP A 98 -5.40 2.24 -4.88
N LYS A 99 -6.16 3.23 -4.38
CA LYS A 99 -7.48 3.00 -3.76
C LYS A 99 -8.51 2.33 -4.67
N ASP A 100 -8.31 2.38 -5.98
CA ASP A 100 -9.20 1.78 -6.98
C ASP A 100 -8.73 0.37 -7.40
N GLY A 101 -7.67 -0.15 -6.78
CA GLY A 101 -7.09 -1.45 -7.02
C GLY A 101 -6.26 -1.54 -8.31
N ILE A 102 -5.64 -0.45 -8.74
CA ILE A 102 -4.71 -0.45 -9.86
C ILE A 102 -3.30 -0.70 -9.33
N ILE A 103 -2.65 -1.75 -9.81
CA ILE A 103 -1.27 -2.04 -9.44
C ILE A 103 -0.33 -0.97 -10.00
N LEU A 104 0.26 -0.18 -9.11
CA LEU A 104 1.19 0.91 -9.43
C LEU A 104 2.64 0.44 -9.47
N ILE A 105 3.01 -0.47 -8.57
CA ILE A 105 4.34 -1.07 -8.46
C ILE A 105 4.15 -2.57 -8.27
N ALA A 106 4.92 -3.36 -9.01
CA ALA A 106 5.07 -4.79 -8.80
C ALA A 106 6.56 -5.13 -8.78
N CYS A 107 7.05 -5.59 -7.64
CA CYS A 107 8.37 -6.16 -7.45
C CYS A 107 8.22 -7.67 -7.41
N VAL A 108 8.65 -8.36 -8.45
CA VAL A 108 8.43 -9.80 -8.60
C VAL A 108 9.70 -10.47 -9.10
N ASN A 109 9.99 -11.65 -8.58
CA ASN A 109 10.87 -12.59 -9.23
C ASN A 109 10.08 -13.38 -10.31
N LYS A 110 10.68 -14.34 -10.97
CA LYS A 110 10.05 -15.08 -12.09
C LYS A 110 8.86 -15.98 -11.71
N TRP A 111 8.39 -15.91 -10.47
CA TRP A 111 7.36 -16.81 -9.94
C TRP A 111 5.95 -16.50 -10.47
N ILE A 112 5.56 -15.25 -10.45
CA ILE A 112 4.23 -14.80 -10.92
C ILE A 112 4.42 -13.75 -12.02
N ASN A 113 3.60 -13.85 -13.06
CA ASN A 113 3.56 -12.83 -14.12
C ASN A 113 2.46 -11.81 -13.78
N ILE A 114 2.84 -10.76 -13.06
CA ILE A 114 2.00 -9.59 -12.83
C ILE A 114 2.73 -8.33 -13.30
N GLU A 115 1.98 -7.40 -13.90
CA GLU A 115 2.51 -6.17 -14.47
C GLU A 115 1.85 -4.96 -13.81
N ASN A 116 2.54 -3.83 -13.87
CA ASN A 116 1.97 -2.55 -13.49
C ASN A 116 0.79 -2.21 -14.42
N GLY A 117 -0.25 -1.58 -13.88
CA GLY A 117 -1.46 -1.22 -14.62
C GLY A 117 -2.52 -2.32 -14.68
N VAL A 118 -2.30 -3.45 -14.03
CA VAL A 118 -3.34 -4.47 -13.80
C VAL A 118 -4.34 -3.94 -12.78
N LYS A 119 -5.64 -4.14 -13.05
CA LYS A 119 -6.70 -3.84 -12.09
C LYS A 119 -7.07 -5.09 -11.31
N VAL A 120 -7.09 -4.98 -9.99
CA VAL A 120 -7.53 -6.02 -9.05
C VAL A 120 -8.74 -5.52 -8.26
N SER A 121 -9.74 -6.37 -8.13
CA SER A 121 -10.93 -6.13 -7.29
C SER A 121 -11.59 -7.46 -6.99
N GLU A 122 -12.44 -7.54 -5.95
CA GLU A 122 -13.19 -8.78 -5.69
C GLU A 122 -14.02 -9.25 -6.89
N LYS A 123 -14.56 -8.32 -7.70
CA LYS A 123 -15.29 -8.64 -8.94
C LYS A 123 -14.41 -9.28 -10.02
N ILE A 124 -13.11 -9.04 -10.00
CA ILE A 124 -12.18 -9.48 -11.07
C ILE A 124 -11.44 -10.74 -10.66
N ILE A 125 -10.89 -10.77 -9.43
CA ILE A 125 -10.01 -11.85 -8.96
C ILE A 125 -10.53 -12.55 -7.71
N GLY A 126 -11.74 -12.22 -7.27
CA GLY A 126 -12.33 -12.76 -6.06
C GLY A 126 -11.67 -12.26 -4.78
N THR A 127 -11.91 -12.96 -3.68
CA THR A 127 -11.21 -12.74 -2.41
C THR A 127 -9.72 -12.91 -2.62
N ALA A 128 -8.95 -11.86 -2.36
CA ALA A 128 -7.49 -11.83 -2.46
C ALA A 128 -6.96 -10.69 -1.58
N GLY A 129 -5.64 -10.63 -1.37
CA GLY A 129 -5.02 -9.69 -0.44
C GLY A 129 -5.48 -8.23 -0.65
N ILE A 130 -5.06 -7.58 -1.74
CA ILE A 130 -5.36 -6.17 -2.01
C ILE A 130 -6.86 -5.87 -2.10
N PRO A 131 -7.68 -6.61 -2.89
CA PRO A 131 -9.10 -6.29 -3.02
C PRO A 131 -9.84 -6.34 -1.68
N THR A 132 -9.60 -7.38 -0.89
CA THR A 132 -10.27 -7.55 0.40
C THR A 132 -9.75 -6.55 1.43
N CYS A 133 -8.45 -6.21 1.39
CA CYS A 133 -7.85 -5.18 2.22
C CYS A 133 -8.47 -3.79 1.96
N LEU A 134 -8.58 -3.38 0.70
CA LEU A 134 -9.22 -2.11 0.30
C LEU A 134 -10.70 -2.06 0.70
N GLN A 135 -11.41 -3.19 0.59
CA GLN A 135 -12.83 -3.28 0.94
C GLN A 135 -13.07 -3.21 2.44
N THR A 136 -12.18 -3.78 3.26
CA THR A 136 -12.36 -3.88 4.71
C THR A 136 -11.66 -2.76 5.49
N GLY A 137 -10.69 -2.10 4.85
CA GLY A 137 -9.84 -1.11 5.51
C GLY A 137 -8.96 -1.69 6.62
N SER A 138 -8.61 -2.97 6.54
CA SER A 138 -7.84 -3.64 7.59
C SER A 138 -6.74 -4.50 7.00
N SER A 139 -5.63 -4.60 7.71
CA SER A 139 -4.58 -5.56 7.36
C SER A 139 -5.10 -6.97 7.52
N LEU A 140 -4.78 -7.84 6.56
CA LEU A 140 -5.25 -9.22 6.57
C LEU A 140 -4.28 -10.17 5.88
N ILE A 141 -4.46 -11.45 6.18
CA ILE A 141 -3.88 -12.57 5.46
C ILE A 141 -5.02 -13.27 4.72
N VAL A 142 -4.80 -13.63 3.45
CA VAL A 142 -5.65 -14.54 2.69
C VAL A 142 -4.81 -15.77 2.37
N TYR A 143 -5.15 -16.91 2.98
CA TYR A 143 -4.33 -18.10 2.99
C TYR A 143 -4.94 -19.22 2.14
N GLY A 144 -4.24 -19.67 1.11
CA GLY A 144 -4.66 -20.83 0.33
C GLY A 144 -6.09 -20.71 -0.19
N ALA A 145 -6.94 -21.69 0.15
CA ALA A 145 -8.34 -21.71 -0.29
C ALA A 145 -9.26 -20.70 0.42
N GLU A 146 -8.72 -19.76 1.23
CA GLU A 146 -9.45 -18.54 1.57
C GLU A 146 -9.62 -17.61 0.36
N HIS A 147 -8.72 -17.70 -0.64
CA HIS A 147 -8.95 -17.08 -1.93
C HIS A 147 -10.21 -17.69 -2.57
N PHE A 148 -11.04 -16.82 -3.15
CA PHE A 148 -12.26 -17.28 -3.81
C PHE A 148 -11.97 -18.09 -5.08
N CYS A 149 -10.92 -17.73 -5.81
CA CYS A 149 -10.56 -18.37 -7.08
C CYS A 149 -9.49 -19.45 -6.90
N ILE A 150 -9.76 -20.65 -7.43
CA ILE A 150 -8.88 -21.84 -7.36
C ILE A 150 -7.44 -21.55 -7.80
N PRO A 151 -7.16 -20.77 -8.87
CA PRO A 151 -5.77 -20.48 -9.26
C PRO A 151 -4.91 -19.85 -8.16
N ASN A 152 -5.52 -19.27 -7.13
CA ASN A 152 -4.83 -18.64 -5.99
C ASN A 152 -4.77 -19.54 -4.75
N HIS A 153 -5.21 -20.82 -4.80
CA HIS A 153 -5.24 -21.69 -3.63
C HIS A 153 -3.84 -22.14 -3.16
N GLU A 154 -2.81 -21.93 -3.96
CA GLU A 154 -1.43 -22.31 -3.62
C GLU A 154 -0.60 -21.09 -3.18
N ILE A 155 -1.24 -19.93 -2.97
CA ILE A 155 -0.56 -18.72 -2.53
C ILE A 155 -1.14 -18.17 -1.23
N VAL A 156 -0.34 -17.37 -0.54
CA VAL A 156 -0.75 -16.59 0.62
C VAL A 156 -0.53 -15.14 0.27
N CYS A 157 -1.54 -14.30 0.50
CA CYS A 157 -1.44 -12.86 0.34
C CYS A 157 -1.54 -12.20 1.71
N VAL A 158 -0.57 -11.36 2.01
CA VAL A 158 -0.58 -10.48 3.19
C VAL A 158 -0.73 -9.06 2.71
N SER A 159 -1.73 -8.32 3.19
CA SER A 159 -1.99 -6.97 2.70
C SER A 159 -2.31 -6.01 3.83
N SER A 160 -1.91 -4.75 3.65
CA SER A 160 -2.14 -3.67 4.61
C SER A 160 -2.53 -2.38 3.89
N PRO A 161 -3.57 -1.65 4.37
CA PRO A 161 -4.04 -0.42 3.75
C PRO A 161 -3.11 0.75 4.07
N ILE A 162 -2.91 1.62 3.09
CA ILE A 162 -2.17 2.89 3.24
C ILE A 162 -3.17 4.01 3.43
N TYR A 163 -2.92 4.87 4.41
CA TYR A 163 -3.81 5.96 4.77
C TYR A 163 -3.18 7.32 4.50
N ASP A 164 -4.03 8.29 4.16
CA ASP A 164 -3.67 9.71 4.16
C ASP A 164 -3.73 10.31 5.59
N GLU A 165 -3.45 11.60 5.70
CA GLU A 165 -3.48 12.37 6.96
C GLU A 165 -4.87 12.40 7.62
N ASN A 166 -5.95 12.19 6.84
CA ASN A 166 -7.34 12.17 7.30
C ASN A 166 -7.84 10.75 7.59
N LYS A 167 -6.94 9.76 7.65
CA LYS A 167 -7.24 8.33 7.82
C LYS A 167 -8.10 7.75 6.71
N LYS A 168 -8.08 8.33 5.53
CA LYS A 168 -8.74 7.79 4.35
C LYS A 168 -7.78 6.85 3.62
N ILE A 169 -8.30 5.71 3.15
CA ILE A 169 -7.51 4.75 2.38
C ILE A 169 -7.17 5.36 1.02
N ILE A 170 -5.88 5.41 0.70
CA ILE A 170 -5.34 5.89 -0.57
C ILE A 170 -4.73 4.78 -1.40
N GLY A 171 -4.51 3.61 -0.82
CA GLY A 171 -3.96 2.45 -1.49
C GLY A 171 -3.79 1.28 -0.54
N ALA A 172 -3.14 0.24 -1.02
CA ALA A 172 -2.74 -0.91 -0.22
C ALA A 172 -1.41 -1.47 -0.71
N VAL A 173 -0.61 -1.96 0.21
CA VAL A 173 0.59 -2.74 -0.08
C VAL A 173 0.33 -4.19 0.23
N SER A 174 0.89 -5.09 -0.59
CA SER A 174 0.72 -6.52 -0.41
C SER A 174 2.03 -7.27 -0.64
N MET A 175 2.16 -8.42 0.01
CA MET A 175 3.15 -9.44 -0.29
C MET A 175 2.41 -10.74 -0.54
N SER A 176 2.71 -11.37 -1.66
CA SER A 176 2.21 -12.71 -1.99
C SER A 176 3.37 -13.67 -2.05
N SER A 177 3.22 -14.83 -1.43
CA SER A 177 4.21 -15.90 -1.38
C SER A 177 3.58 -17.26 -1.68
N SER A 178 4.39 -18.25 -2.04
CA SER A 178 3.92 -19.64 -2.10
C SER A 178 3.47 -20.10 -0.71
N ILE A 179 2.37 -20.87 -0.65
CA ILE A 179 1.86 -21.42 0.61
C ILE A 179 2.90 -22.28 1.35
N ASP A 180 3.85 -22.87 0.60
CA ASP A 180 4.89 -23.74 1.14
C ASP A 180 6.09 -22.94 1.71
N THR A 181 6.24 -21.67 1.32
CA THR A 181 7.33 -20.77 1.78
C THR A 181 6.83 -19.61 2.64
N PHE A 182 5.53 -19.56 2.91
CA PHE A 182 4.93 -18.52 3.73
C PHE A 182 5.43 -18.56 5.17
N HIS A 183 5.70 -17.38 5.71
CA HIS A 183 6.04 -17.18 7.11
C HIS A 183 5.17 -16.13 7.77
N SER A 184 4.71 -16.38 8.98
CA SER A 184 3.80 -15.49 9.72
C SER A 184 4.37 -14.08 9.97
N TYR A 185 5.70 -13.89 9.93
CA TYR A 185 6.33 -12.57 10.07
C TYR A 185 6.07 -11.65 8.87
N GLU A 186 5.66 -12.18 7.71
CA GLU A 186 5.34 -11.38 6.51
C GLU A 186 4.26 -10.33 6.80
N ILE A 187 3.31 -10.63 7.69
CA ILE A 187 2.29 -9.65 8.10
C ILE A 187 2.93 -8.43 8.78
N ALA A 188 3.89 -8.65 9.66
CA ALA A 188 4.57 -7.55 10.35
C ALA A 188 5.38 -6.68 9.38
N ILE A 189 6.05 -7.31 8.40
CA ILE A 189 6.81 -6.60 7.36
C ILE A 189 5.88 -5.70 6.54
N ILE A 190 4.74 -6.21 6.10
CA ILE A 190 3.81 -5.45 5.25
C ILE A 190 3.05 -4.38 6.05
N GLN A 191 2.71 -4.64 7.30
CA GLN A 191 2.15 -3.62 8.19
C GLN A 191 3.13 -2.48 8.44
N GLU A 192 4.39 -2.79 8.69
CA GLU A 192 5.44 -1.78 8.88
C GLU A 192 5.70 -0.98 7.58
N ALA A 193 5.74 -1.65 6.42
CA ALA A 193 5.85 -0.98 5.13
C ALA A 193 4.69 0.02 4.92
N SER A 194 3.45 -0.43 5.14
CA SER A 194 2.25 0.41 5.04
C SER A 194 2.30 1.60 5.99
N HIS A 195 2.66 1.36 7.24
CA HIS A 195 2.81 2.41 8.26
C HIS A 195 3.88 3.43 7.85
N SER A 196 5.07 2.97 7.47
CA SER A 196 6.17 3.82 7.03
C SER A 196 5.79 4.68 5.82
N ILE A 197 5.06 4.13 4.84
CA ILE A 197 4.56 4.87 3.67
C ILE A 197 3.58 5.95 4.12
N SER A 198 2.58 5.59 4.94
CA SER A 198 1.57 6.53 5.45
C SER A 198 2.19 7.69 6.23
N GLU A 199 3.14 7.40 7.12
CA GLU A 199 3.82 8.42 7.93
C GLU A 199 4.72 9.34 7.09
N GLN A 200 5.44 8.81 6.10
CA GLN A 200 6.25 9.64 5.22
C GLN A 200 5.39 10.60 4.36
N LEU A 201 4.23 10.12 3.87
CA LEU A 201 3.27 10.98 3.16
C LEU A 201 2.73 12.06 4.09
N ARG A 202 2.33 11.70 5.31
CA ARG A 202 1.83 12.64 6.30
C ARG A 202 2.86 13.73 6.64
N LEU A 203 4.12 13.35 6.85
CA LEU A 203 5.19 14.29 7.13
C LEU A 203 5.45 15.24 5.97
N ARG A 204 5.43 14.76 4.73
CA ARG A 204 5.57 15.59 3.53
C ARG A 204 4.44 16.62 3.42
N HIS A 205 3.18 16.20 3.64
CA HIS A 205 2.04 17.11 3.62
C HIS A 205 2.11 18.16 4.74
N LEU A 206 2.54 17.78 5.96
CA LEU A 206 2.74 18.75 7.05
C LEU A 206 3.80 19.77 6.69
N LEU A 207 4.94 19.36 6.17
CA LEU A 207 6.01 20.27 5.73
C LEU A 207 5.56 21.17 4.59
N ALA A 208 4.81 20.64 3.62
CA ALA A 208 4.26 21.45 2.52
C ALA A 208 3.28 22.52 3.02
N ARG A 209 2.41 22.17 3.97
CA ARG A 209 1.47 23.12 4.60
C ARG A 209 2.20 24.20 5.41
N GLU A 210 3.19 23.81 6.21
CA GLU A 210 4.02 24.75 6.95
C GLU A 210 4.74 25.71 6.01
N ASN A 211 5.32 25.19 4.91
CA ASN A 211 5.94 26.01 3.88
C ASN A 211 4.94 27.01 3.26
N ALA A 212 3.75 26.53 2.87
CA ALA A 212 2.72 27.39 2.30
C ALA A 212 2.27 28.50 3.27
N LEU A 213 2.15 28.20 4.56
CA LEU A 213 1.83 29.19 5.58
C LEU A 213 2.91 30.28 5.64
N ILE A 214 4.19 29.90 5.76
CA ILE A 214 5.31 30.85 5.83
C ILE A 214 5.37 31.70 4.57
N GLU A 215 5.16 31.14 3.38
CA GLU A 215 5.14 31.89 2.13
C GLU A 215 3.91 32.80 1.98
N SER A 216 2.80 32.50 2.65
CA SER A 216 1.57 33.31 2.56
C SER A 216 1.63 34.63 3.31
N PHE A 217 2.61 34.82 4.22
CA PHE A 217 2.76 36.07 4.95
C PHE A 217 3.20 37.23 4.00
N GLY A 218 2.51 38.37 4.08
CA GLY A 218 2.84 39.55 3.32
C GLY A 218 4.13 40.25 3.77
N GLU A 219 4.66 39.90 4.93
CA GLU A 219 5.88 40.43 5.53
C GLU A 219 7.05 39.44 5.36
N GLY A 220 8.28 39.99 5.41
CA GLY A 220 9.50 39.18 5.39
C GLY A 220 9.63 38.39 6.70
N LEU A 221 9.59 37.06 6.60
CA LEU A 221 9.74 36.14 7.74
C LEU A 221 11.11 35.48 7.69
N LEU A 222 11.78 35.50 8.87
CA LEU A 222 13.03 34.78 9.12
C LEU A 222 12.85 33.86 10.33
N VAL A 223 13.30 32.62 10.22
CA VAL A 223 13.45 31.68 11.34
C VAL A 223 14.93 31.56 11.64
N VAL A 224 15.31 31.84 12.88
CA VAL A 224 16.69 31.78 13.33
C VAL A 224 16.83 30.84 14.52
N ASN A 225 17.99 30.22 14.67
CA ASN A 225 18.30 29.45 15.88
C ASN A 225 18.85 30.39 16.99
N GLY A 226 19.07 29.83 18.21
CA GLY A 226 19.60 30.58 19.35
C GLY A 226 21.03 31.13 19.17
N LYS A 227 21.71 30.84 18.06
CA LYS A 227 23.03 31.34 17.68
C LYS A 227 22.97 32.39 16.58
N GLY A 228 21.77 32.85 16.19
CA GLY A 228 21.58 33.83 15.12
C GLY A 228 21.73 33.28 13.69
N ASN A 229 21.88 31.97 13.51
CA ASN A 229 21.92 31.40 12.15
C ASN A 229 20.51 31.35 11.59
N ILE A 230 20.33 31.84 10.37
CA ILE A 230 19.09 31.77 9.65
C ILE A 230 18.86 30.31 9.26
N LEU A 231 17.74 29.71 9.71
CA LEU A 231 17.33 28.35 9.39
C LEU A 231 16.37 28.34 8.19
N ARG A 232 15.59 29.43 8.02
CA ARG A 232 14.57 29.54 6.98
C ARG A 232 14.13 30.98 6.78
N PHE A 233 13.68 31.30 5.59
CA PHE A 233 13.09 32.59 5.23
C PHE A 233 12.01 32.38 4.14
N ASN A 234 11.05 33.30 4.07
CA ASN A 234 10.09 33.33 2.97
C ASN A 234 10.58 34.18 1.79
N ALA A 235 9.91 34.07 0.65
CA ALA A 235 10.26 34.79 -0.57
C ALA A 235 10.29 36.32 -0.37
N LYS A 236 9.45 36.86 0.52
CA LYS A 236 9.44 38.29 0.86
C LYS A 236 10.70 38.73 1.60
N ALA A 237 11.14 37.94 2.61
CA ALA A 237 12.40 38.20 3.31
C ALA A 237 13.60 38.05 2.36
N GLN A 238 13.61 37.04 1.51
CA GLN A 238 14.63 36.83 0.49
C GLN A 238 14.79 38.08 -0.39
N SER A 239 13.66 38.61 -0.87
CA SER A 239 13.65 39.82 -1.72
C SER A 239 14.12 41.06 -0.96
N LEU A 240 13.64 41.27 0.27
CA LEU A 240 13.98 42.45 1.08
C LEU A 240 15.46 42.50 1.48
N LEU A 241 16.00 41.37 1.87
CA LEU A 241 17.38 41.22 2.35
C LEU A 241 18.37 40.87 1.22
N LYS A 242 17.88 40.74 -0.02
CA LYS A 242 18.67 40.36 -1.21
C LYS A 242 19.50 39.08 -0.99
N ILE A 243 18.93 38.12 -0.27
CA ILE A 243 19.56 36.82 0.01
C ILE A 243 19.66 36.03 -1.31
N GLY A 244 20.89 35.73 -1.73
CA GLY A 244 21.13 34.90 -2.93
C GLY A 244 20.69 33.45 -2.75
N ASN A 245 20.57 32.71 -3.86
CA ASN A 245 20.28 31.28 -3.86
C ASN A 245 21.51 30.40 -3.49
N SER A 246 22.41 30.90 -2.62
CA SER A 246 23.56 30.14 -2.19
C SER A 246 23.14 29.11 -1.09
N GLU A 247 23.75 27.93 -1.12
CA GLU A 247 23.52 26.86 -0.13
C GLU A 247 23.93 27.20 1.30
N LEU A 248 24.63 28.32 1.52
CA LEU A 248 25.07 28.83 2.82
C LEU A 248 24.07 29.88 3.32
N PHE A 249 23.32 29.54 4.34
CA PHE A 249 22.47 30.50 5.05
C PHE A 249 23.32 31.50 5.80
N PRO A 250 23.16 32.81 5.55
CA PRO A 250 23.89 33.87 6.27
C PRO A 250 23.48 33.91 7.76
N LYS A 251 24.29 34.56 8.59
CA LYS A 251 23.89 34.90 9.95
C LYS A 251 23.01 36.14 9.94
N LEU A 252 22.13 36.25 10.93
CA LEU A 252 21.29 37.43 11.08
C LEU A 252 22.12 38.71 11.19
N ASP A 253 23.27 38.65 11.88
CA ASP A 253 24.19 39.78 12.08
C ASP A 253 24.80 40.30 10.76
N ASP A 254 24.83 39.49 9.68
CA ASP A 254 25.38 39.94 8.39
C ASP A 254 24.50 41.00 7.69
N PHE A 255 23.26 41.19 8.17
CA PHE A 255 22.27 42.14 7.60
C PHE A 255 22.06 43.40 8.40
N PHE A 256 22.66 43.53 9.59
CA PHE A 256 22.44 44.66 10.50
C PHE A 256 23.74 45.37 10.86
N GLN A 257 24.72 45.40 9.93
CA GLN A 257 25.93 46.22 10.04
C GLN A 257 25.71 47.62 9.52
#